data_41a42490893ab95c5aad0dd03533c1e6
#
_entry.id   41a42490893ab95c5aad0dd03533c1e6
#
_cell.length_a   1.000
_cell.length_b   1.000
_cell.length_c   1.000
_cell.angle_alpha   90.00
_cell.angle_beta   90.00
_cell.angle_gamma   90.00
#
_symmetry.space_group_name_H-M   'P 1'
#
loop_
_entity.id
_entity.type
_entity.pdbx_description
1 polymer ?
#
loop_
_entity_poly.entity_id
_entity_poly.type
_entity_poly.pdbx_seq_one_letter_code
_entity_poly.pdbx_strand_id
1 'polypeptide(L)'
;VLPELDDDFAQTIGEGYDSLDDLREEVDKSLKTESDAESSRAFREVVIEALMGCATVELPPLLVEHESTHMVEEQERMVSQANMVLDDYLQSMGKTRSELEEESREEALTRLTRSFVISSLAEEEEIEVSDEDIEKRLEELLADSDQETPNSTQSEEMKDYLQRSMRMERTMERLESIAEGKSTSNVGESSDEDADTSEIDKATDTADKNTENEGDDEDAS
;
A
#
# COMPACT_ATOMS: atom_id res chain seq x y z
N VAL A 1 33.70 0.48 -25.19
CA VAL A 1 34.07 -0.83 -24.62
C VAL A 1 33.38 -0.88 -23.25
N LEU A 2 32.59 -1.89 -22.99
CA LEU A 2 32.00 -2.08 -21.68
C LEU A 2 33.10 -2.58 -20.74
N PRO A 3 33.12 -2.14 -19.46
CA PRO A 3 34.04 -2.67 -18.46
C PRO A 3 33.76 -4.17 -18.20
N GLU A 4 34.76 -4.87 -17.73
CA GLU A 4 34.60 -6.25 -17.27
C GLU A 4 33.80 -6.22 -15.94
N LEU A 5 32.93 -7.21 -15.74
CA LEU A 5 32.15 -7.34 -14.51
C LEU A 5 33.00 -8.08 -13.46
N ASP A 6 33.79 -7.32 -12.73
CA ASP A 6 34.66 -7.77 -11.65
C ASP A 6 34.49 -6.93 -10.38
N ASP A 7 35.27 -7.22 -9.35
CA ASP A 7 35.20 -6.51 -8.08
C ASP A 7 35.62 -5.04 -8.21
N ASP A 8 36.55 -4.74 -9.14
CA ASP A 8 36.95 -3.36 -9.43
C ASP A 8 35.77 -2.57 -10.01
N PHE A 9 34.96 -3.21 -10.85
CA PHE A 9 33.72 -2.62 -11.37
C PHE A 9 32.72 -2.32 -10.24
N ALA A 10 32.50 -3.27 -9.30
CA ALA A 10 31.58 -3.08 -8.19
C ALA A 10 31.97 -1.85 -7.34
N GLN A 11 33.26 -1.67 -7.04
CA GLN A 11 33.77 -0.53 -6.31
C GLN A 11 33.60 0.82 -7.05
N THR A 12 33.47 0.81 -8.37
CA THR A 12 33.22 2.04 -9.15
C THR A 12 31.74 2.45 -9.16
N ILE A 13 30.82 1.55 -8.85
CA ILE A 13 29.37 1.82 -8.84
C ILE A 13 28.95 2.62 -7.61
N GLY A 14 29.54 2.33 -6.45
CA GLY A 14 29.19 3.06 -5.23
C GLY A 14 30.04 2.67 -4.02
N GLU A 15 30.09 3.56 -3.03
CA GLU A 15 30.71 3.27 -1.75
C GLU A 15 29.87 2.22 -1.01
N GLY A 16 30.49 1.06 -0.72
CA GLY A 16 29.84 -0.03 0.04
C GLY A 16 29.75 -1.37 -0.68
N TYR A 17 30.22 -1.46 -1.92
CA TYR A 17 30.34 -2.71 -2.67
C TYR A 17 31.80 -3.12 -2.76
N ASP A 18 32.24 -4.03 -1.88
CA ASP A 18 33.62 -4.51 -1.86
C ASP A 18 33.87 -5.60 -2.91
N SER A 19 32.83 -6.30 -3.33
CA SER A 19 32.88 -7.37 -4.32
C SER A 19 31.69 -7.31 -5.31
N LEU A 20 31.86 -7.99 -6.45
CA LEU A 20 30.77 -8.15 -7.41
C LEU A 20 29.58 -8.94 -6.82
N ASP A 21 29.86 -9.83 -5.86
CA ASP A 21 28.82 -10.62 -5.22
C ASP A 21 27.99 -9.76 -4.25
N ASP A 22 28.59 -8.81 -3.53
CA ASP A 22 27.86 -7.83 -2.71
C ASP A 22 26.93 -6.96 -3.57
N LEU A 23 27.42 -6.50 -4.72
CA LEU A 23 26.60 -5.72 -5.67
C LEU A 23 25.42 -6.55 -6.20
N ARG A 24 25.64 -7.84 -6.51
CA ARG A 24 24.57 -8.73 -6.95
C ARG A 24 23.53 -8.99 -5.86
N GLU A 25 23.97 -9.19 -4.63
CA GLU A 25 23.06 -9.38 -3.50
C GLU A 25 22.19 -8.16 -3.26
N GLU A 26 22.76 -6.95 -3.32
CA GLU A 26 21.99 -5.71 -3.17
C GLU A 26 21.02 -5.49 -4.33
N VAL A 27 21.42 -5.76 -5.57
CA VAL A 27 20.55 -5.69 -6.75
C VAL A 27 19.41 -6.71 -6.63
N ASP A 28 19.69 -7.94 -6.20
CA ASP A 28 18.69 -9.00 -6.02
C ASP A 28 17.68 -8.61 -4.93
N LYS A 29 18.17 -8.06 -3.82
CA LYS A 29 17.33 -7.53 -2.73
C LYS A 29 16.48 -6.36 -3.19
N SER A 30 17.05 -5.41 -3.92
CA SER A 30 16.32 -4.27 -4.46
C SER A 30 15.22 -4.71 -5.44
N LEU A 31 15.54 -5.62 -6.37
CA LEU A 31 14.58 -6.17 -7.31
C LEU A 31 13.45 -6.96 -6.63
N LYS A 32 13.77 -7.73 -5.59
CA LYS A 32 12.75 -8.41 -4.79
C LYS A 32 11.83 -7.43 -4.09
N THR A 33 12.40 -6.41 -3.44
CA THR A 33 11.63 -5.37 -2.75
C THR A 33 10.71 -4.63 -3.74
N GLU A 34 11.21 -4.30 -4.92
CA GLU A 34 10.44 -3.65 -5.96
C GLU A 34 9.32 -4.56 -6.49
N SER A 35 9.62 -5.83 -6.76
CA SER A 35 8.65 -6.82 -7.22
C SER A 35 7.56 -7.08 -6.18
N ASP A 36 7.92 -7.20 -4.90
CA ASP A 36 6.97 -7.39 -3.81
C ASP A 36 6.08 -6.15 -3.65
N ALA A 37 6.65 -4.95 -3.76
CA ALA A 37 5.89 -3.70 -3.70
C ALA A 37 4.93 -3.56 -4.90
N GLU A 38 5.35 -3.93 -6.11
CA GLU A 38 4.51 -3.92 -7.31
C GLU A 38 3.37 -4.94 -7.19
N SER A 39 3.68 -6.16 -6.73
CA SER A 39 2.68 -7.20 -6.48
C SER A 39 1.64 -6.76 -5.46
N SER A 40 2.08 -6.16 -4.35
CA SER A 40 1.18 -5.65 -3.33
C SER A 40 0.29 -4.52 -3.84
N ARG A 41 0.83 -3.61 -4.66
CA ARG A 41 0.03 -2.55 -5.30
C ARG A 41 -1.01 -3.11 -6.26
N ALA A 42 -0.61 -4.07 -7.11
CA ALA A 42 -1.52 -4.71 -8.06
C ALA A 42 -2.63 -5.48 -7.32
N PHE A 43 -2.29 -6.22 -6.27
CA PHE A 43 -3.25 -6.91 -5.43
C PHE A 43 -4.24 -5.94 -4.79
N ARG A 44 -3.75 -4.85 -4.19
CA ARG A 44 -4.57 -3.80 -3.58
C ARG A 44 -5.57 -3.21 -4.56
N GLU A 45 -5.16 -2.93 -5.79
CA GLU A 45 -6.04 -2.37 -6.82
C GLU A 45 -7.16 -3.37 -7.20
N VAL A 46 -6.83 -4.65 -7.40
CA VAL A 46 -7.82 -5.70 -7.69
C VAL A 46 -8.83 -5.85 -6.55
N VAL A 47 -8.38 -5.78 -5.30
CA VAL A 47 -9.25 -5.90 -4.13
C VAL A 47 -10.19 -4.70 -4.02
N ILE A 48 -9.69 -3.48 -4.31
CA ILE A 48 -10.53 -2.28 -4.35
C ILE A 48 -11.57 -2.36 -5.47
N GLU A 49 -11.18 -2.79 -6.67
CA GLU A 49 -12.12 -2.97 -7.79
C GLU A 49 -13.22 -3.98 -7.45
N ALA A 50 -12.86 -5.09 -6.80
CA ALA A 50 -13.82 -6.08 -6.34
C ALA A 50 -14.78 -5.50 -5.29
N LEU A 51 -14.28 -4.71 -4.34
CA LEU A 51 -15.10 -4.02 -3.34
C LEU A 51 -16.06 -3.02 -4.00
N MET A 52 -15.56 -2.20 -4.93
CA MET A 52 -16.39 -1.26 -5.69
C MET A 52 -17.47 -1.96 -6.50
N GLY A 53 -17.17 -3.14 -7.08
CA GLY A 53 -18.12 -3.96 -7.82
C GLY A 53 -19.26 -4.53 -6.96
N CYS A 54 -19.06 -4.66 -5.66
CA CYS A 54 -20.08 -5.12 -4.70
C CYS A 54 -20.90 -3.97 -4.10
N ALA A 55 -20.44 -2.72 -4.25
CA ALA A 55 -21.07 -1.56 -3.65
C ALA A 55 -22.05 -0.86 -4.60
N THR A 56 -23.08 -0.26 -4.03
CA THR A 56 -23.99 0.66 -4.75
C THR A 56 -23.92 2.01 -4.06
N VAL A 57 -23.42 3.02 -4.78
CA VAL A 57 -23.24 4.37 -4.25
C VAL A 57 -24.08 5.34 -5.09
N GLU A 58 -24.92 6.12 -4.43
CA GLU A 58 -25.66 7.23 -5.05
C GLU A 58 -24.99 8.54 -4.67
N LEU A 59 -24.33 9.17 -5.63
CA LEU A 59 -23.63 10.45 -5.44
C LEU A 59 -24.51 11.62 -5.89
N PRO A 60 -24.64 12.67 -5.08
CA PRO A 60 -25.27 13.92 -5.50
C PRO A 60 -24.53 14.52 -6.70
N PRO A 61 -25.23 14.90 -7.79
CA PRO A 61 -24.58 15.49 -8.96
C PRO A 61 -23.71 16.70 -8.67
N LEU A 62 -24.13 17.52 -7.70
CA LEU A 62 -23.37 18.70 -7.27
C LEU A 62 -22.00 18.34 -6.69
N LEU A 63 -21.88 17.21 -5.98
CA LEU A 63 -20.61 16.76 -5.41
C LEU A 63 -19.65 16.35 -6.52
N VAL A 64 -20.15 15.62 -7.52
CA VAL A 64 -19.36 15.21 -8.70
C VAL A 64 -18.90 16.44 -9.50
N GLU A 65 -19.78 17.43 -9.69
CA GLU A 65 -19.45 18.68 -10.37
C GLU A 65 -18.37 19.49 -9.62
N HIS A 66 -18.50 19.57 -8.30
CA HIS A 66 -17.50 20.26 -7.47
C HIS A 66 -16.12 19.57 -7.56
N GLU A 67 -16.08 18.24 -7.43
CA GLU A 67 -14.84 17.48 -7.52
C GLU A 67 -14.20 17.57 -8.90
N SER A 68 -14.99 17.44 -9.98
CA SER A 68 -14.48 17.57 -11.35
C SER A 68 -13.91 18.97 -11.62
N THR A 69 -14.56 20.02 -11.12
CA THR A 69 -14.06 21.40 -11.24
C THR A 69 -12.71 21.54 -10.51
N HIS A 70 -12.62 21.00 -9.29
CA HIS A 70 -11.37 21.03 -8.52
C HIS A 70 -10.23 20.29 -9.25
N MET A 71 -10.51 19.16 -9.89
CA MET A 71 -9.52 18.43 -10.67
C MET A 71 -9.02 19.21 -11.88
N VAL A 72 -9.92 19.89 -12.60
CA VAL A 72 -9.53 20.77 -13.72
C VAL A 72 -8.67 21.95 -13.23
N GLU A 73 -9.04 22.58 -12.12
CA GLU A 73 -8.27 23.68 -11.51
C GLU A 73 -6.87 23.20 -11.05
N GLU A 74 -6.77 21.99 -10.51
CA GLU A 74 -5.49 21.40 -10.11
C GLU A 74 -4.60 21.15 -11.32
N GLN A 75 -5.16 20.62 -12.40
CA GLN A 75 -4.43 20.42 -13.65
C GLN A 75 -3.98 21.75 -14.27
N GLU A 76 -4.84 22.76 -14.28
CA GLU A 76 -4.48 24.12 -14.73
C GLU A 76 -3.33 24.71 -13.91
N ARG A 77 -3.34 24.49 -12.59
CA ARG A 77 -2.26 24.91 -11.69
C ARG A 77 -0.94 24.20 -12.00
N MET A 78 -0.97 22.87 -12.21
CA MET A 78 0.24 22.11 -12.58
C MET A 78 0.83 22.56 -13.91
N VAL A 79 0.00 22.77 -14.93
CA VAL A 79 0.42 23.26 -16.24
C VAL A 79 1.00 24.67 -16.14
N SER A 80 0.38 25.53 -15.31
CA SER A 80 0.84 26.90 -15.06
C SER A 80 2.21 26.94 -14.35
N GLN A 81 2.47 25.99 -13.42
CA GLN A 81 3.78 25.86 -12.77
C GLN A 81 4.89 25.48 -13.76
N ALA A 82 4.52 24.78 -14.83
CA ALA A 82 5.43 24.50 -15.95
C ALA A 82 5.57 25.68 -16.96
N ASN A 83 5.04 26.86 -16.62
CA ASN A 83 5.00 28.07 -17.47
C ASN A 83 4.26 27.86 -18.80
N MET A 84 3.25 27.01 -18.81
CA MET A 84 2.38 26.75 -19.96
C MET A 84 0.95 27.22 -19.69
N VAL A 85 0.21 27.53 -20.75
CA VAL A 85 -1.22 27.79 -20.69
C VAL A 85 -1.98 26.49 -20.93
N LEU A 86 -3.05 26.23 -20.18
CA LEU A 86 -3.81 24.99 -20.27
C LEU A 86 -4.30 24.70 -21.70
N ASP A 87 -4.81 25.72 -22.40
CA ASP A 87 -5.31 25.55 -23.76
C ASP A 87 -4.21 25.14 -24.77
N ASP A 88 -3.00 25.70 -24.65
CA ASP A 88 -1.85 25.32 -25.46
C ASP A 88 -1.37 23.90 -25.16
N TYR A 89 -1.39 23.52 -23.87
CA TYR A 89 -1.09 22.17 -23.42
C TYR A 89 -2.08 21.15 -24.00
N LEU A 90 -3.38 21.42 -23.87
CA LEU A 90 -4.45 20.56 -24.42
C LEU A 90 -4.35 20.45 -25.94
N GLN A 91 -4.09 21.56 -26.63
CA GLN A 91 -3.91 21.57 -28.07
C GLN A 91 -2.72 20.69 -28.50
N SER A 92 -1.62 20.69 -27.73
CA SER A 92 -0.46 19.83 -28.00
C SER A 92 -0.77 18.34 -27.86
N MET A 93 -1.76 18.00 -27.02
CA MET A 93 -2.27 16.64 -26.82
C MET A 93 -3.42 16.27 -27.77
N GLY A 94 -3.89 17.22 -28.59
CA GLY A 94 -5.03 17.02 -29.47
C GLY A 94 -6.38 16.98 -28.75
N LYS A 95 -6.47 17.53 -27.55
CA LYS A 95 -7.66 17.57 -26.71
C LYS A 95 -8.27 18.96 -26.65
N THR A 96 -9.55 19.00 -26.40
CA THR A 96 -10.32 20.22 -26.12
C THR A 96 -10.59 20.37 -24.62
N ARG A 97 -10.88 21.57 -24.16
CA ARG A 97 -11.29 21.83 -22.77
C ARG A 97 -12.53 21.03 -22.38
N SER A 98 -13.51 20.90 -23.30
CA SER A 98 -14.72 20.12 -23.04
C SER A 98 -14.46 18.64 -22.84
N GLU A 99 -13.50 18.07 -23.57
CA GLU A 99 -13.07 16.68 -23.37
C GLU A 99 -12.37 16.50 -22.03
N LEU A 100 -11.54 17.45 -21.61
CA LEU A 100 -10.94 17.45 -20.27
C LEU A 100 -12.02 17.50 -19.17
N GLU A 101 -13.01 18.38 -19.29
CA GLU A 101 -14.10 18.51 -18.31
C GLU A 101 -14.93 17.20 -18.21
N GLU A 102 -15.19 16.52 -19.32
CA GLU A 102 -15.92 15.24 -19.34
C GLU A 102 -15.06 14.12 -18.71
N GLU A 103 -13.79 14.00 -19.10
CA GLU A 103 -12.83 13.04 -18.49
C GLU A 103 -12.72 13.28 -16.97
N SER A 104 -12.56 14.54 -16.55
CA SER A 104 -12.48 14.89 -15.14
C SER A 104 -13.76 14.56 -14.38
N ARG A 105 -14.91 14.61 -15.02
CA ARG A 105 -16.18 14.23 -14.41
C ARG A 105 -16.30 12.74 -14.18
N GLU A 106 -15.89 11.92 -15.16
CA GLU A 106 -15.85 10.46 -15.03
C GLU A 106 -14.86 10.02 -13.96
N GLU A 107 -13.70 10.66 -13.93
CA GLU A 107 -12.67 10.40 -12.92
C GLU A 107 -13.13 10.83 -11.51
N ALA A 108 -13.79 12.00 -11.38
CA ALA A 108 -14.37 12.48 -10.14
C ALA A 108 -15.43 11.50 -9.60
N LEU A 109 -16.29 10.96 -10.47
CA LEU A 109 -17.27 9.96 -10.09
C LEU A 109 -16.60 8.71 -9.52
N THR A 110 -15.57 8.21 -10.19
CA THR A 110 -14.81 7.02 -9.76
C THR A 110 -14.09 7.27 -8.43
N ARG A 111 -13.42 8.41 -8.30
CA ARG A 111 -12.68 8.82 -7.09
C ARG A 111 -13.59 8.97 -5.88
N LEU A 112 -14.72 9.62 -6.05
CA LEU A 112 -15.72 9.80 -4.99
C LEU A 112 -16.33 8.44 -4.60
N THR A 113 -16.72 7.62 -5.58
CA THR A 113 -17.26 6.28 -5.30
C THR A 113 -16.28 5.46 -4.47
N ARG A 114 -15.01 5.41 -4.90
CA ARG A 114 -13.93 4.72 -4.17
C ARG A 114 -13.78 5.24 -2.74
N SER A 115 -13.76 6.56 -2.56
CA SER A 115 -13.63 7.21 -1.25
C SER A 115 -14.78 6.85 -0.32
N PHE A 116 -16.02 6.91 -0.81
CA PHE A 116 -17.20 6.57 0.01
C PHE A 116 -17.26 5.09 0.37
N VAL A 117 -16.93 4.21 -0.57
CA VAL A 117 -16.92 2.76 -0.33
C VAL A 117 -15.87 2.39 0.73
N ILE A 118 -14.66 2.94 0.65
CA ILE A 118 -13.60 2.68 1.63
C ILE A 118 -13.99 3.29 3.00
N SER A 119 -14.58 4.49 3.01
CA SER A 119 -15.04 5.12 4.24
C SER A 119 -16.14 4.30 4.92
N SER A 120 -17.08 3.76 4.14
CA SER A 120 -18.14 2.89 4.65
C SER A 120 -17.59 1.57 5.21
N LEU A 121 -16.57 1.00 4.56
CA LEU A 121 -15.87 -0.17 5.09
C LEU A 121 -15.18 0.14 6.42
N ALA A 122 -14.52 1.31 6.53
CA ALA A 122 -13.89 1.73 7.77
C ALA A 122 -14.88 1.90 8.93
N GLU A 123 -16.11 2.32 8.63
CA GLU A 123 -17.19 2.43 9.61
C GLU A 123 -17.73 1.06 10.01
N GLU A 124 -17.97 0.18 9.04
CA GLU A 124 -18.50 -1.18 9.29
C GLU A 124 -17.52 -2.05 10.08
N GLU A 125 -16.23 -1.93 9.79
CA GLU A 125 -15.15 -2.66 10.50
C GLU A 125 -14.69 -1.93 11.77
N GLU A 126 -15.35 -0.82 12.17
CA GLU A 126 -15.04 -0.03 13.37
C GLU A 126 -13.56 0.38 13.48
N ILE A 127 -12.97 0.77 12.32
CA ILE A 127 -11.55 1.13 12.26
C ILE A 127 -11.34 2.53 12.83
N GLU A 128 -10.69 2.57 13.97
CA GLU A 128 -10.33 3.79 14.68
C GLU A 128 -8.80 3.98 14.73
N VAL A 129 -8.38 5.24 14.83
CA VAL A 129 -7.00 5.62 15.07
C VAL A 129 -6.93 6.34 16.38
N SER A 130 -6.09 5.89 17.29
CA SER A 130 -5.94 6.52 18.60
C SER A 130 -5.19 7.86 18.51
N ASP A 131 -5.46 8.76 19.43
CA ASP A 131 -4.73 10.04 19.50
C ASP A 131 -3.23 9.81 19.77
N GLU A 132 -2.86 8.74 20.48
CA GLU A 132 -1.47 8.35 20.75
C GLU A 132 -0.73 7.97 19.45
N ASP A 133 -1.38 7.21 18.56
CA ASP A 133 -0.80 6.84 17.27
C ASP A 133 -0.60 8.08 16.38
N ILE A 134 -1.56 9.00 16.41
CA ILE A 134 -1.48 10.26 15.65
C ILE A 134 -0.31 11.12 16.17
N GLU A 135 -0.17 11.23 17.49
CA GLU A 135 0.92 11.98 18.10
C GLU A 135 2.29 11.37 17.80
N LYS A 136 2.41 10.05 17.91
CA LYS A 136 3.64 9.33 17.54
C LYS A 136 4.02 9.55 16.08
N ARG A 137 3.05 9.45 15.16
CA ARG A 137 3.27 9.68 13.73
C ARG A 137 3.66 11.12 13.43
N LEU A 138 3.06 12.07 14.13
CA LEU A 138 3.41 13.49 14.03
C LEU A 138 4.84 13.75 14.50
N GLU A 139 5.25 13.17 15.62
CA GLU A 139 6.62 13.27 16.13
C GLU A 139 7.64 12.68 15.17
N GLU A 140 7.36 11.52 14.58
CA GLU A 140 8.23 10.90 13.56
C GLU A 140 8.42 11.82 12.34
N LEU A 141 7.33 12.40 11.82
CA LEU A 141 7.40 13.32 10.69
C LEU A 141 8.16 14.61 11.00
N LEU A 142 8.03 15.12 12.23
CA LEU A 142 8.75 16.32 12.66
C LEU A 142 10.23 16.04 12.93
N ALA A 143 10.56 14.84 13.40
CA ALA A 143 11.96 14.44 13.62
C ALA A 143 12.73 14.28 12.30
N ASP A 144 12.05 13.87 11.23
CA ASP A 144 12.65 13.66 9.91
C ASP A 144 12.70 14.95 9.05
N SER A 145 11.99 16.00 9.49
CA SER A 145 11.97 17.30 8.84
C SER A 145 12.75 18.31 9.66
N ASP A 146 13.77 18.97 9.05
CA ASP A 146 14.50 20.12 9.61
C ASP A 146 13.58 21.38 9.71
N GLN A 147 12.26 21.22 9.72
CA GLN A 147 11.30 22.33 9.77
C GLN A 147 11.00 22.74 11.21
N GLU A 148 10.84 24.04 11.40
CA GLU A 148 10.39 24.63 12.68
C GLU A 148 9.05 24.01 13.09
N THR A 149 8.87 23.77 14.38
CA THR A 149 7.62 23.25 14.95
C THR A 149 6.41 24.04 14.45
N PRO A 150 5.41 23.36 13.87
CA PRO A 150 4.23 24.04 13.35
C PRO A 150 3.48 24.79 14.45
N ASN A 151 2.86 25.90 14.11
CA ASN A 151 2.00 26.60 15.06
C ASN A 151 0.75 25.76 15.41
N SER A 152 0.02 26.13 16.45
CA SER A 152 -1.11 25.32 16.98
C SER A 152 -2.16 24.97 15.94
N THR A 153 -2.49 25.90 15.04
CA THR A 153 -3.50 25.69 13.98
C THR A 153 -2.99 24.71 12.92
N GLN A 154 -1.74 24.84 12.48
CA GLN A 154 -1.11 23.91 11.55
C GLN A 154 -0.96 22.52 12.17
N SER A 155 -0.74 22.43 13.47
CA SER A 155 -0.68 21.17 14.20
C SER A 155 -2.04 20.45 14.23
N GLU A 156 -3.15 21.16 14.41
CA GLU A 156 -4.50 20.59 14.37
C GLU A 156 -4.86 20.09 12.96
N GLU A 157 -4.64 20.91 11.94
CA GLU A 157 -4.86 20.52 10.54
C GLU A 157 -4.02 19.31 10.14
N MET A 158 -2.77 19.23 10.62
CA MET A 158 -1.89 18.10 10.39
C MET A 158 -2.38 16.84 11.10
N LYS A 159 -2.87 16.96 12.35
CA LYS A 159 -3.46 15.84 13.09
C LYS A 159 -4.70 15.30 12.38
N ASP A 160 -5.59 16.15 11.91
CA ASP A 160 -6.78 15.78 11.15
C ASP A 160 -6.42 15.08 9.83
N TYR A 161 -5.37 15.54 9.16
CA TYR A 161 -4.86 14.90 7.95
C TYR A 161 -4.28 13.51 8.27
N LEU A 162 -3.45 13.40 9.31
CA LEU A 162 -2.85 12.15 9.74
C LEU A 162 -3.90 11.14 10.16
N GLN A 163 -4.90 11.55 10.93
CA GLN A 163 -6.00 10.68 11.34
C GLN A 163 -6.71 10.07 10.14
N ARG A 164 -7.04 10.89 9.13
CA ARG A 164 -7.69 10.41 7.90
C ARG A 164 -6.79 9.48 7.09
N SER A 165 -5.51 9.83 6.97
CA SER A 165 -4.52 9.04 6.24
C SER A 165 -4.29 7.67 6.90
N MET A 166 -4.06 7.64 8.21
CA MET A 166 -3.84 6.41 8.97
C MET A 166 -5.10 5.53 9.02
N ARG A 167 -6.29 6.14 9.12
CA ARG A 167 -7.54 5.38 9.05
C ARG A 167 -7.69 4.71 7.68
N MET A 168 -7.38 5.44 6.60
CA MET A 168 -7.38 4.89 5.24
C MET A 168 -6.40 3.74 5.09
N GLU A 169 -5.18 3.88 5.58
CA GLU A 169 -4.14 2.86 5.56
C GLU A 169 -4.58 1.58 6.29
N ARG A 170 -5.06 1.70 7.54
CA ARG A 170 -5.60 0.58 8.32
C ARG A 170 -6.81 -0.08 7.64
N THR A 171 -7.66 0.71 6.99
CA THR A 171 -8.80 0.17 6.24
C THR A 171 -8.34 -0.65 5.05
N MET A 172 -7.30 -0.20 4.36
CA MET A 172 -6.71 -0.94 3.25
C MET A 172 -6.05 -2.24 3.70
N GLU A 173 -5.29 -2.22 4.79
CA GLU A 173 -4.70 -3.42 5.40
C GLU A 173 -5.77 -4.43 5.82
N ARG A 174 -6.86 -3.93 6.40
CA ARG A 174 -7.99 -4.76 6.78
C ARG A 174 -8.68 -5.38 5.57
N LEU A 175 -8.88 -4.60 4.52
CA LEU A 175 -9.46 -5.07 3.26
C LEU A 175 -8.59 -6.16 2.61
N GLU A 176 -7.27 -5.98 2.58
CA GLU A 176 -6.33 -6.99 2.10
C GLU A 176 -6.40 -8.27 2.95
N SER A 177 -6.44 -8.15 4.27
CA SER A 177 -6.59 -9.27 5.19
C SER A 177 -7.88 -10.07 4.96
N ILE A 178 -9.00 -9.37 4.70
CA ILE A 178 -10.27 -10.01 4.34
C ILE A 178 -10.14 -10.75 3.01
N ALA A 179 -9.53 -10.14 2.00
CA ALA A 179 -9.34 -10.72 0.67
C ALA A 179 -8.44 -11.97 0.70
N GLU A 180 -7.44 -11.99 1.58
CA GLU A 180 -6.57 -13.15 1.83
C GLU A 180 -7.23 -14.25 2.67
N GLY A 181 -8.44 -14.04 3.17
CA GLY A 181 -9.15 -14.97 4.02
C GLY A 181 -8.61 -15.05 5.46
N LYS A 182 -7.79 -14.09 5.85
CA LYS A 182 -7.29 -13.96 7.22
C LYS A 182 -8.38 -13.29 8.06
N SER A 183 -9.22 -14.09 8.72
CA SER A 183 -10.24 -13.59 9.65
C SER A 183 -9.57 -13.23 10.98
N THR A 184 -9.13 -12.00 11.12
CA THR A 184 -8.71 -11.44 12.41
C THR A 184 -9.64 -10.28 12.75
N SER A 185 -10.49 -10.50 13.73
CA SER A 185 -11.16 -9.41 14.45
C SER A 185 -10.08 -8.62 15.18
N ASN A 186 -10.08 -7.30 14.97
CA ASN A 186 -9.29 -6.33 15.72
C ASN A 186 -7.82 -6.17 15.32
N VAL A 187 -7.54 -5.22 14.41
CA VAL A 187 -6.20 -4.66 14.22
C VAL A 187 -6.04 -3.47 15.16
N GLY A 188 -5.60 -3.77 16.37
CA GLY A 188 -5.36 -2.77 17.42
C GLY A 188 -4.34 -3.26 18.44
N GLU A 189 -3.21 -3.83 17.99
CA GLU A 189 -2.04 -3.99 18.84
C GLU A 189 -0.78 -4.03 17.97
N SER A 190 0.06 -3.03 18.16
CA SER A 190 1.42 -2.97 17.63
C SER A 190 2.20 -4.22 18.07
N SER A 191 2.61 -5.04 17.13
CA SER A 191 3.50 -6.17 17.38
C SER A 191 4.97 -5.69 17.38
N ASP A 192 5.45 -5.32 18.56
CA ASP A 192 6.85 -5.52 18.91
C ASP A 192 6.98 -6.97 19.39
N GLU A 193 7.36 -7.88 18.52
CA GLU A 193 7.91 -9.18 18.90
C GLU A 193 9.18 -9.45 18.10
N ASP A 194 10.29 -9.13 18.75
CA ASP A 194 11.60 -9.69 18.48
C ASP A 194 11.54 -11.21 18.59
N ALA A 195 11.77 -11.89 17.49
CA ALA A 195 11.91 -13.33 17.46
C ALA A 195 13.32 -13.73 17.90
N ASP A 196 13.44 -14.07 19.16
CA ASP A 196 14.53 -14.90 19.67
C ASP A 196 14.24 -16.36 19.32
N THR A 197 14.95 -16.90 18.32
CA THR A 197 14.98 -18.32 18.02
C THR A 197 16.35 -18.87 18.33
N SER A 198 16.51 -19.39 19.53
CA SER A 198 17.59 -20.30 19.83
C SER A 198 17.09 -21.53 20.61
N GLU A 199 17.48 -22.67 20.06
CA GLU A 199 17.62 -23.98 20.70
C GLU A 199 16.37 -24.82 21.00
N ILE A 200 16.18 -25.85 20.19
CA ILE A 200 15.98 -27.18 20.76
C ILE A 200 16.78 -28.19 19.94
N ASP A 201 17.85 -28.67 20.58
CA ASP A 201 18.67 -29.80 20.17
C ASP A 201 18.21 -31.08 20.93
N LYS A 202 18.18 -32.17 20.18
CA LYS A 202 18.40 -33.54 20.62
C LYS A 202 17.46 -34.30 21.54
N ALA A 203 17.32 -35.47 21.04
CA ALA A 203 17.27 -36.80 21.69
C ALA A 203 15.88 -37.43 21.72
N THR A 204 15.66 -38.67 21.40
CA THR A 204 16.36 -39.97 21.30
C THR A 204 15.36 -40.96 20.70
N ASP A 205 15.76 -41.70 19.72
CA ASP A 205 16.07 -43.10 19.65
C ASP A 205 15.43 -44.03 20.72
N THR A 206 14.66 -44.96 20.25
CA THR A 206 14.55 -46.38 20.57
C THR A 206 13.26 -46.97 19.98
N ALA A 207 13.41 -47.77 18.97
CA ALA A 207 13.41 -49.24 18.95
C ALA A 207 12.16 -49.95 19.53
N ASP A 208 11.50 -50.63 18.72
CA ASP A 208 11.48 -52.13 18.61
C ASP A 208 10.09 -52.74 18.64
N LYS A 209 9.93 -53.61 17.67
CA LYS A 209 9.21 -54.90 17.65
C LYS A 209 7.66 -54.95 17.59
N ASN A 210 7.31 -55.44 16.46
CA ASN A 210 6.74 -56.79 16.26
C ASN A 210 5.30 -57.04 16.73
N THR A 211 4.42 -57.35 15.87
CA THR A 211 3.89 -58.69 15.65
C THR A 211 2.87 -58.75 14.53
N GLU A 212 3.08 -59.71 13.70
CA GLU A 212 2.18 -60.34 12.75
C GLU A 212 0.79 -60.64 13.39
N ASN A 213 -0.26 -60.54 12.63
CA ASN A 213 -1.13 -61.70 12.44
C ASN A 213 -2.13 -61.52 11.29
N GLU A 214 -2.17 -62.58 10.59
CA GLU A 214 -3.03 -63.00 9.50
C GLU A 214 -4.54 -62.99 9.81
N GLY A 215 -5.29 -63.09 8.71
CA GLY A 215 -6.63 -63.66 8.73
C GLY A 215 -7.60 -62.80 7.90
N ASP A 216 -7.75 -63.00 6.68
CA ASP A 216 -8.56 -63.99 5.97
C ASP A 216 -10.05 -63.72 5.96
N ASP A 217 -10.54 -63.79 4.77
CA ASP A 217 -11.84 -64.24 4.29
C ASP A 217 -13.01 -63.24 4.10
N GLU A 218 -13.27 -63.19 2.84
CA GLU A 218 -14.52 -63.57 2.11
C GLU A 218 -15.80 -62.73 2.30
N ASP A 219 -16.22 -62.31 1.21
CA ASP A 219 -17.34 -62.77 0.36
C ASP A 219 -18.62 -61.91 0.40
N ALA A 220 -18.98 -61.65 -0.80
CA ALA A 220 -20.35 -61.63 -1.40
C ALA A 220 -21.38 -60.56 -0.95
N SER A 221 -21.73 -59.84 -1.88
CA SER A 221 -22.97 -59.69 -2.66
C SER A 221 -23.10 -58.28 -3.21
#